data_e017169062d3d2e192d8836c05b7ba38
#
_entry.id   e017169062d3d2e192d8836c05b7ba38
#
_cell.length_a   1.000
_cell.length_b   1.000
_cell.length_c   1.000
_cell.angle_alpha   90.00
_cell.angle_beta   90.00
_cell.angle_gamma   90.00
#
_symmetry.space_group_name_H-M   'P 1'
#
loop_
_entity.id
_entity.type
_entity.pdbx_description
1 polymer ?
#
loop_
_entity_poly.entity_id
_entity_poly.type
_entity_poly.pdbx_seq_one_letter_code
_entity_poly.pdbx_strand_id
1 'polypeptide(L)'
;MTSEPIVKEIYIDAPPSVVFKFLTDPKKMTRWMGIRAEIDPKPGGIYRVEPNGRDVIRGEYLEVVADSRVVFTWGFEGAAYKVQAGSSRVEIDLTPEGKGTRLRLTHRELPPEAREGHDGGWSHYLGRLKTVSEGGAVGPDPMADPTVRHG
;
A
#
# COMPACT_ATOMS: atom_id res chain seq x y z
N MET A 1 -3.10 19.69 11.39
CA MET A 1 -2.53 18.79 12.39
C MET A 1 -2.65 17.35 11.89
N THR A 2 -1.58 16.57 12.05
CA THR A 2 -1.56 15.17 11.66
C THR A 2 -1.51 14.27 12.88
N SER A 3 -1.97 13.03 12.74
CA SER A 3 -1.89 12.02 13.78
C SER A 3 -0.49 11.44 13.86
N GLU A 4 -0.22 10.64 14.88
CA GLU A 4 1.00 9.84 14.94
C GLU A 4 1.04 8.87 13.77
N PRO A 5 2.23 8.54 13.25
CA PRO A 5 2.34 7.59 12.15
C PRO A 5 1.75 6.23 12.50
N ILE A 6 1.16 5.58 11.50
CA ILE A 6 0.84 4.17 11.59
C ILE A 6 2.13 3.41 11.30
N VAL A 7 2.49 2.46 12.16
CA VAL A 7 3.66 1.60 11.94
C VAL A 7 3.19 0.15 12.02
N LYS A 8 3.45 -0.61 10.95
CA LYS A 8 3.14 -2.03 10.89
C LYS A 8 4.40 -2.81 10.53
N GLU A 9 4.64 -3.91 11.20
CA GLU A 9 5.72 -4.82 10.83
C GLU A 9 5.17 -6.22 10.68
N ILE A 10 5.58 -6.91 9.61
CA ILE A 10 5.22 -8.31 9.40
C ILE A 10 6.42 -9.06 8.85
N TYR A 11 6.46 -10.36 9.13
CA TYR A 11 7.39 -11.27 8.49
C TYR A 11 6.71 -11.94 7.30
N ILE A 12 7.37 -11.95 6.15
CA ILE A 12 6.90 -12.61 4.94
C ILE A 12 7.91 -13.67 4.56
N ASP A 13 7.45 -14.92 4.41
CA ASP A 13 8.34 -16.04 4.06
C ASP A 13 8.56 -16.06 2.54
N ALA A 14 9.17 -15.01 2.05
CA ALA A 14 9.58 -14.84 0.65
C ALA A 14 10.74 -13.85 0.63
N PRO A 15 11.70 -13.98 -0.31
CA PRO A 15 12.82 -13.05 -0.36
C PRO A 15 12.37 -11.63 -0.72
N PRO A 16 13.15 -10.60 -0.32
CA PRO A 16 12.79 -9.20 -0.61
C PRO A 16 12.53 -8.91 -2.07
N SER A 17 13.23 -9.57 -3.00
CA SER A 17 13.01 -9.37 -4.44
C SER A 17 11.61 -9.77 -4.87
N VAL A 18 11.04 -10.81 -4.27
CA VAL A 18 9.67 -11.24 -4.56
C VAL A 18 8.66 -10.23 -4.02
N VAL A 19 8.83 -9.84 -2.75
CA VAL A 19 7.93 -8.87 -2.11
C VAL A 19 7.97 -7.55 -2.88
N PHE A 20 9.17 -7.10 -3.26
CA PHE A 20 9.36 -5.84 -3.98
C PHE A 20 8.58 -5.82 -5.31
N LYS A 21 8.53 -6.94 -6.01
CA LYS A 21 7.77 -7.03 -7.28
C LYS A 21 6.27 -6.85 -7.06
N PHE A 22 5.73 -7.38 -5.96
CA PHE A 22 4.32 -7.15 -5.64
C PHE A 22 4.02 -5.70 -5.30
N LEU A 23 5.03 -4.92 -4.92
CA LEU A 23 4.89 -3.49 -4.62
C LEU A 23 5.10 -2.60 -5.85
N THR A 24 5.74 -3.11 -6.91
CA THR A 24 6.20 -2.26 -8.03
C THR A 24 5.75 -2.72 -9.41
N ASP A 25 5.10 -3.87 -9.52
CA ASP A 25 4.55 -4.35 -10.78
C ASP A 25 3.03 -4.19 -10.75
N PRO A 26 2.41 -3.46 -11.70
CA PRO A 26 0.97 -3.20 -11.63
C PRO A 26 0.11 -4.47 -11.68
N LYS A 27 0.52 -5.49 -12.41
CA LYS A 27 -0.22 -6.75 -12.47
C LYS A 27 -0.13 -7.53 -11.17
N LYS A 28 1.03 -7.46 -10.50
CA LYS A 28 1.22 -8.12 -9.20
C LYS A 28 0.54 -7.33 -8.09
N MET A 29 0.55 -6.01 -8.18
CA MET A 29 -0.12 -5.15 -7.20
C MET A 29 -1.59 -5.54 -7.05
N THR A 30 -2.31 -5.73 -8.14
CA THR A 30 -3.74 -6.03 -8.10
C THR A 30 -4.05 -7.43 -7.58
N ARG A 31 -3.04 -8.25 -7.35
CA ARG A 31 -3.25 -9.55 -6.70
C ARG A 31 -3.47 -9.43 -5.20
N TRP A 32 -3.07 -8.32 -4.59
CA TRP A 32 -3.27 -8.12 -3.15
C TRP A 32 -4.01 -6.83 -2.81
N MET A 33 -3.93 -5.80 -3.65
CA MET A 33 -4.61 -4.53 -3.39
C MET A 33 -5.11 -3.90 -4.68
N GLY A 34 -6.42 -3.66 -4.74
CA GLY A 34 -7.03 -2.97 -5.86
C GLY A 34 -7.46 -3.85 -6.99
N ILE A 35 -8.32 -3.31 -7.84
CA ILE A 35 -8.83 -3.98 -9.05
C ILE A 35 -8.11 -3.46 -10.30
N ARG A 36 -7.46 -2.31 -10.19
CA ARG A 36 -6.66 -1.72 -11.28
C ARG A 36 -5.54 -0.90 -10.66
N ALA A 37 -4.36 -0.97 -11.25
CA ALA A 37 -3.21 -0.17 -10.81
C ALA A 37 -2.49 0.40 -12.01
N GLU A 38 -2.12 1.68 -11.90
CA GLU A 38 -1.25 2.35 -12.85
C GLU A 38 -0.10 2.93 -12.04
N ILE A 39 1.06 2.29 -12.09
CA ILE A 39 2.20 2.69 -11.29
C ILE A 39 3.46 2.75 -12.16
N ASP A 40 4.29 3.74 -11.87
CA ASP A 40 5.60 3.91 -12.52
C ASP A 40 6.63 4.06 -11.40
N PRO A 41 7.28 2.96 -10.97
CA PRO A 41 8.08 2.94 -9.75
C PRO A 41 9.45 3.58 -9.93
N LYS A 42 9.46 4.90 -10.03
CA LYS A 42 10.64 5.73 -10.06
C LYS A 42 10.29 7.07 -9.43
N PRO A 43 11.28 7.82 -8.91
CA PRO A 43 11.00 9.14 -8.32
C PRO A 43 10.24 10.03 -9.30
N GLY A 44 9.10 10.58 -8.86
CA GLY A 44 8.20 11.37 -9.68
C GLY A 44 7.20 10.56 -10.49
N GLY A 45 7.29 9.22 -10.49
CA GLY A 45 6.36 8.36 -11.22
C GLY A 45 5.01 8.27 -10.53
N ILE A 46 3.97 8.02 -11.32
CA ILE A 46 2.60 7.94 -10.80
C ILE A 46 2.40 6.72 -9.91
N TYR A 47 1.62 6.92 -8.83
CA TYR A 47 1.08 5.85 -8.01
C TYR A 47 -0.44 6.00 -8.01
N ARG A 48 -1.15 5.13 -8.73
CA ARG A 48 -2.60 5.23 -8.85
C ARG A 48 -3.20 3.84 -8.74
N VAL A 49 -4.08 3.64 -7.76
CA VAL A 49 -4.72 2.35 -7.51
C VAL A 49 -6.22 2.58 -7.34
N GLU A 50 -7.02 1.76 -8.00
CA GLU A 50 -8.47 1.77 -7.85
C GLU A 50 -8.87 0.57 -6.97
N PRO A 51 -9.24 0.81 -5.71
CA PRO A 51 -9.51 -0.31 -4.81
C PRO A 51 -10.86 -0.99 -5.05
N ASN A 52 -11.87 -0.28 -5.59
CA ASN A 52 -13.24 -0.80 -5.60
C ASN A 52 -14.10 -0.28 -6.75
N GLY A 53 -13.54 0.35 -7.78
CA GLY A 53 -14.32 0.89 -8.89
C GLY A 53 -15.00 2.23 -8.60
N ARG A 54 -14.92 2.73 -7.35
CA ARG A 54 -15.47 4.03 -6.96
C ARG A 54 -14.38 5.00 -6.52
N ASP A 55 -13.51 4.53 -5.63
CA ASP A 55 -12.45 5.35 -5.06
C ASP A 55 -11.20 5.26 -5.93
N VAL A 56 -10.39 6.31 -5.94
CA VAL A 56 -9.10 6.33 -6.62
C VAL A 56 -8.04 6.79 -5.64
N ILE A 57 -7.11 5.91 -5.32
CA ILE A 57 -5.92 6.24 -4.53
C ILE A 57 -4.91 6.84 -5.49
N ARG A 58 -4.36 8.01 -5.14
CA ARG A 58 -3.40 8.69 -6.01
C ARG A 58 -2.29 9.37 -5.24
N GLY A 59 -1.08 9.22 -5.78
CA GLY A 59 0.12 9.86 -5.29
C GLY A 59 1.23 9.73 -6.32
N GLU A 60 2.45 9.90 -5.86
CA GLU A 60 3.64 9.71 -6.70
C GLU A 60 4.73 9.03 -5.89
N TYR A 61 5.62 8.33 -6.58
CA TYR A 61 6.80 7.77 -5.93
C TYR A 61 7.78 8.88 -5.59
N LEU A 62 8.33 8.83 -4.38
CA LEU A 62 9.37 9.75 -3.94
C LEU A 62 10.73 9.07 -3.93
N GLU A 63 10.76 7.77 -3.57
CA GLU A 63 12.00 7.02 -3.47
C GLU A 63 11.73 5.57 -3.85
N VAL A 64 12.62 4.98 -4.65
CA VAL A 64 12.55 3.56 -5.01
C VAL A 64 13.96 3.00 -4.97
N VAL A 65 14.21 2.07 -4.05
CA VAL A 65 15.48 1.37 -3.93
C VAL A 65 15.21 -0.11 -4.11
N ALA A 66 15.78 -0.70 -5.15
CA ALA A 66 15.49 -2.08 -5.53
C ALA A 66 15.59 -3.03 -4.33
N ASP A 67 14.55 -3.84 -4.15
CA ASP A 67 14.44 -4.89 -3.14
C ASP A 67 14.52 -4.42 -1.69
N SER A 68 14.53 -3.10 -1.43
CA SER A 68 14.72 -2.61 -0.06
C SER A 68 13.78 -1.51 0.39
N ARG A 69 13.33 -0.63 -0.52
CA ARG A 69 12.54 0.51 -0.05
C ARG A 69 11.70 1.14 -1.15
N VAL A 70 10.44 1.45 -0.84
CA VAL A 70 9.62 2.35 -1.65
C VAL A 70 8.99 3.40 -0.74
N VAL A 71 8.94 4.62 -1.24
CA VAL A 71 8.23 5.72 -0.58
C VAL A 71 7.35 6.38 -1.62
N PHE A 72 6.08 6.58 -1.28
CA PHE A 72 5.15 7.24 -2.18
C PHE A 72 4.16 8.07 -1.39
N THR A 73 3.62 9.10 -2.05
CA THR A 73 2.54 9.88 -1.46
C THR A 73 1.21 9.16 -1.68
N TRP A 74 0.21 9.52 -0.88
CA TRP A 74 -1.02 8.75 -0.80
C TRP A 74 -2.19 9.66 -0.47
N GLY A 75 -3.32 9.36 -1.05
CA GLY A 75 -4.57 10.00 -0.76
C GLY A 75 -5.61 9.57 -1.78
N PHE A 76 -6.76 10.18 -1.75
CA PHE A 76 -7.88 9.82 -2.64
C PHE A 76 -8.24 11.01 -3.52
N GLU A 77 -8.58 10.73 -4.78
CA GLU A 77 -9.12 11.75 -5.67
C GLU A 77 -10.54 12.10 -5.23
N GLY A 78 -10.85 13.39 -5.21
CA GLY A 78 -12.19 13.88 -4.87
C GLY A 78 -12.19 14.72 -3.59
N ALA A 79 -12.91 15.85 -3.65
CA ALA A 79 -12.92 16.83 -2.57
C ALA A 79 -13.60 16.32 -1.29
N ALA A 80 -14.40 15.25 -1.40
CA ALA A 80 -15.13 14.72 -0.25
C ALA A 80 -14.26 13.85 0.67
N TYR A 81 -13.05 13.45 0.23
CA TYR A 81 -12.20 12.59 1.02
C TYR A 81 -11.39 13.37 2.04
N LYS A 82 -11.24 12.78 3.24
CA LYS A 82 -10.45 13.40 4.31
C LYS A 82 -8.96 13.41 3.99
N VAL A 83 -8.50 12.40 3.26
CA VAL A 83 -7.10 12.29 2.83
C VAL A 83 -7.06 12.61 1.34
N GLN A 84 -6.68 13.84 1.01
CA GLN A 84 -6.60 14.29 -0.37
C GLN A 84 -5.44 13.62 -1.10
N ALA A 85 -5.55 13.50 -2.42
CA ALA A 85 -4.51 12.88 -3.24
C ALA A 85 -3.15 13.50 -2.95
N GLY A 86 -2.16 12.64 -2.69
CA GLY A 86 -0.80 13.09 -2.44
C GLY A 86 -0.56 13.78 -1.10
N SER A 87 -1.54 13.82 -0.20
CA SER A 87 -1.42 14.58 1.03
C SER A 87 -0.78 13.84 2.21
N SER A 88 -0.59 12.54 2.08
CA SER A 88 0.08 11.74 3.09
C SER A 88 1.21 10.93 2.46
N ARG A 89 1.99 10.22 3.29
CA ARG A 89 3.18 9.52 2.80
C ARG A 89 3.26 8.12 3.38
N VAL A 90 3.52 7.14 2.50
CA VAL A 90 3.72 5.75 2.87
C VAL A 90 5.17 5.38 2.60
N GLU A 91 5.81 4.78 3.60
CA GLU A 91 7.19 4.28 3.51
C GLU A 91 7.15 2.79 3.78
N ILE A 92 7.71 1.99 2.86
CA ILE A 92 7.80 0.55 3.03
C ILE A 92 9.25 0.14 2.93
N ASP A 93 9.77 -0.44 4.01
CA ASP A 93 11.13 -0.92 4.10
C ASP A 93 11.13 -2.45 4.14
N LEU A 94 12.01 -3.06 3.35
CA LEU A 94 12.18 -4.51 3.28
C LEU A 94 13.59 -4.85 3.76
N THR A 95 13.66 -5.68 4.79
CA THR A 95 14.94 -6.13 5.35
C THR A 95 15.00 -7.65 5.25
N PRO A 96 16.07 -8.22 4.67
CA PRO A 96 16.21 -9.67 4.66
C PRO A 96 16.25 -10.22 6.08
N GLU A 97 15.50 -11.30 6.32
CA GLU A 97 15.48 -11.96 7.61
C GLU A 97 15.42 -13.47 7.37
N GLY A 98 16.55 -14.16 7.56
CA GLY A 98 16.63 -15.55 7.18
C GLY A 98 16.35 -15.74 5.70
N LYS A 99 15.40 -16.61 5.38
CA LYS A 99 14.96 -16.84 3.99
C LYS A 99 13.89 -15.85 3.54
N GLY A 100 13.38 -15.06 4.45
CA GLY A 100 12.24 -14.18 4.20
C GLY A 100 12.58 -12.73 4.33
N THR A 101 11.54 -11.96 4.58
CA THR A 101 11.59 -10.50 4.62
C THR A 101 10.87 -9.98 5.84
N ARG A 102 11.50 -9.05 6.58
CA ARG A 102 10.82 -8.20 7.54
C ARG A 102 10.36 -6.96 6.79
N LEU A 103 9.04 -6.78 6.71
CA LEU A 103 8.47 -5.60 6.08
C LEU A 103 8.03 -4.63 7.17
N ARG A 104 8.42 -3.37 7.05
CA ARG A 104 7.94 -2.30 7.93
C ARG A 104 7.27 -1.24 7.07
N LEU A 105 5.99 -0.99 7.35
CA LEU A 105 5.23 0.08 6.71
C LEU A 105 5.02 1.21 7.70
N THR A 106 5.29 2.44 7.26
CA THR A 106 5.01 3.65 8.04
C THR A 106 4.14 4.57 7.19
N HIS A 107 2.96 4.93 7.69
CA HIS A 107 2.08 5.87 7.01
C HIS A 107 2.01 7.15 7.82
N ARG A 108 2.52 8.24 7.24
CA ARG A 108 2.68 9.54 7.90
C ARG A 108 1.72 10.57 7.35
N GLU A 109 1.48 11.59 8.15
CA GLU A 109 0.76 12.81 7.71
C GLU A 109 -0.73 12.55 7.43
N LEU A 110 -1.30 11.55 8.11
CA LEU A 110 -2.74 11.35 8.07
C LEU A 110 -3.44 12.30 9.04
N PRO A 111 -4.62 12.84 8.64
CA PRO A 111 -5.44 13.54 9.62
C PRO A 111 -5.94 12.54 10.68
N PRO A 112 -6.10 12.99 11.95
CA PRO A 112 -6.48 12.07 13.03
C PRO A 112 -7.75 11.26 12.77
N GLU A 113 -8.73 11.85 12.11
CA GLU A 113 -10.01 11.18 11.81
C GLU A 113 -9.90 10.08 10.76
N ALA A 114 -8.78 10.01 10.01
CA ALA A 114 -8.57 8.98 9.01
C ALA A 114 -7.67 7.85 9.49
N ARG A 115 -7.03 8.00 10.65
CA ARG A 115 -6.00 7.07 11.11
C ARG A 115 -6.55 5.67 11.40
N GLU A 116 -7.67 5.58 12.11
CA GLU A 116 -8.22 4.28 12.49
C GLU A 116 -8.60 3.42 11.28
N GLY A 117 -9.25 4.02 10.28
CA GLY A 117 -9.63 3.31 9.06
C GLY A 117 -8.41 2.83 8.27
N HIS A 118 -7.37 3.67 8.18
CA HIS A 118 -6.14 3.30 7.48
C HIS A 118 -5.36 2.23 8.25
N ASP A 119 -5.37 2.29 9.59
CA ASP A 119 -4.73 1.25 10.41
C ASP A 119 -5.34 -0.13 10.11
N GLY A 120 -6.67 -0.23 10.16
CA GLY A 120 -7.36 -1.47 9.81
C GLY A 120 -7.16 -1.89 8.37
N GLY A 121 -7.17 -0.92 7.45
CA GLY A 121 -6.94 -1.18 6.03
C GLY A 121 -5.55 -1.76 5.77
N TRP A 122 -4.52 -1.21 6.39
CA TRP A 122 -3.16 -1.73 6.21
C TRP A 122 -3.01 -3.14 6.80
N SER A 123 -3.62 -3.43 7.96
CA SER A 123 -3.60 -4.78 8.50
C SER A 123 -4.23 -5.77 7.52
N HIS A 124 -5.33 -5.40 6.91
CA HIS A 124 -6.01 -6.22 5.91
C HIS A 124 -5.13 -6.45 4.67
N TYR A 125 -4.60 -5.37 4.07
CA TYR A 125 -3.84 -5.47 2.83
C TYR A 125 -2.47 -6.11 3.02
N LEU A 126 -1.79 -5.87 4.14
CA LEU A 126 -0.51 -6.52 4.40
C LEU A 126 -0.68 -8.03 4.59
N GLY A 127 -1.79 -8.48 5.16
CA GLY A 127 -2.10 -9.92 5.24
C GLY A 127 -2.25 -10.53 3.85
N ARG A 128 -2.91 -9.85 2.93
CA ARG A 128 -3.05 -10.31 1.55
C ARG A 128 -1.70 -10.32 0.83
N LEU A 129 -0.89 -9.27 1.02
CA LEU A 129 0.46 -9.19 0.44
C LEU A 129 1.33 -10.37 0.91
N LYS A 130 1.27 -10.67 2.20
CA LYS A 130 2.00 -11.81 2.76
C LYS A 130 1.60 -13.11 2.07
N THR A 131 0.31 -13.36 1.94
CA THR A 131 -0.19 -14.60 1.32
C THR A 131 0.29 -14.75 -0.12
N VAL A 132 0.13 -13.70 -0.96
CA VAL A 132 0.53 -13.82 -2.37
C VAL A 132 2.05 -13.87 -2.53
N SER A 133 2.79 -13.16 -1.69
CA SER A 133 4.26 -13.18 -1.73
C SER A 133 4.80 -14.57 -1.39
N GLU A 134 4.12 -15.29 -0.51
CA GLU A 134 4.51 -16.64 -0.09
C GLU A 134 4.04 -17.72 -1.07
N GLY A 135 3.47 -17.32 -2.21
CA GLY A 135 3.05 -18.26 -3.24
C GLY A 135 1.60 -18.71 -3.14
N GLY A 136 0.85 -18.20 -2.17
CA GLY A 136 -0.56 -18.51 -2.01
C GLY A 136 -1.44 -17.64 -2.90
N ALA A 137 -2.74 -17.87 -2.81
CA ALA A 137 -3.74 -17.07 -3.50
C ALA A 137 -4.74 -16.53 -2.48
N VAL A 138 -5.20 -15.30 -2.72
CA VAL A 138 -6.25 -14.71 -1.90
C VAL A 138 -7.56 -14.70 -2.69
N GLY A 139 -8.67 -14.85 -1.97
CA GLY A 139 -9.99 -14.77 -2.58
C GLY A 139 -10.39 -13.33 -2.89
N PRO A 140 -11.65 -13.13 -3.33
CA PRO A 140 -12.16 -11.79 -3.57
C PRO A 140 -11.96 -10.90 -2.35
N ASP A 141 -11.58 -9.65 -2.61
CA ASP A 141 -11.33 -8.70 -1.53
C ASP A 141 -12.66 -8.05 -1.09
N PRO A 142 -13.09 -8.23 0.17
CA PRO A 142 -14.29 -7.56 0.67
C PRO A 142 -14.18 -6.03 0.59
N MET A 143 -12.96 -5.50 0.66
CA MET A 143 -12.72 -4.05 0.55
C MET A 143 -12.89 -3.54 -0.89
N ALA A 144 -12.99 -4.43 -1.88
CA ALA A 144 -13.25 -4.05 -3.26
C ALA A 144 -14.73 -3.75 -3.53
N ASP A 145 -15.61 -3.94 -2.55
CA ASP A 145 -17.02 -3.57 -2.66
C ASP A 145 -17.14 -2.04 -2.72
N PRO A 146 -17.78 -1.49 -3.78
CA PRO A 146 -17.92 -0.02 -3.91
C PRO A 146 -18.71 0.64 -2.78
N THR A 147 -19.45 -0.13 -1.98
CA THR A 147 -20.19 0.42 -0.84
C THR A 147 -19.33 0.60 0.39
N VAL A 148 -18.15 -0.01 0.44
CA VAL A 148 -17.21 0.12 1.55
C VAL A 148 -16.45 1.46 1.42
N ARG A 149 -16.33 2.20 2.53
CA ARG A 149 -15.60 3.47 2.53
C ARG A 149 -14.16 3.25 2.99
N HIS A 150 -13.24 3.81 2.22
CA HIS A 150 -11.79 3.69 2.47
C HIS A 150 -11.16 4.95 3.05
N GLY A 151 -11.71 6.07 2.77
CA GLY A 151 -11.13 7.32 3.16
C GLY A 151 -12.07 8.23 3.90
#